data_333bbf38cbddb05f985222a94f7d00db
#
_entry.id   333bbf38cbddb05f985222a94f7d00db
#
_cell.length_a   1.000
_cell.length_b   1.000
_cell.length_c   1.000
_cell.angle_alpha   90.00
_cell.angle_beta   90.00
_cell.angle_gamma   90.00
#
_symmetry.space_group_name_H-M   'P 1'
#
loop_
_entity.id
_entity.type
_entity.pdbx_description
1 polymer ?
#
loop_
_entity_poly.entity_id
_entity_poly.type
_entity_poly.pdbx_seq_one_letter_code
_entity_poly.pdbx_strand_id
1 'polypeptide(L)'
;MSLHYLEDASGLPGGHAERVFVPESDTEIAGILRQAGANATPVTIAGAGTGVTGARVPFGGWVISLEKFNRLEVHPGNAVVGAGVLLRDLHSAATRGNQFYPPDPTETGSSIGGNIACNASGSRSFRYGPTARWVERLRVVLADGRILDLGRGEPIDFDPGTIPLPNVTKNTAGYLLRSGMDWIDLFAGSEGTLGVITEATVRLLPAPVSVLGGVVFFRSDDDALDAVEAWRDAGPRILEYLDAPSLALLRQRHPDIPGEARAALLIEHELESEEDPALDAWIERIEAAGALAEASWFATTASDRERFRKFRHNLPELVNDTVRRAGAMKMNTDYAVPLARNREMLAWYRQRLEAEFPGRYVIFGHIGDAHVHINLFSDPADPERAMNLLKELARKAVEFGGTVSAEHGVGKRKTHLLEVQYAPEHLAAMRAVKRRLDPANILGRGTVFPS
;
A
#
# COMPACT_ATOMS: atom_id res chain seq x y z
N MET A 1 -21.02 -3.03 21.80
CA MET A 1 -20.01 -3.42 20.79
C MET A 1 -18.97 -2.32 20.73
N SER A 2 -17.67 -2.64 20.77
CA SER A 2 -16.62 -1.60 20.70
C SER A 2 -16.60 -1.01 19.29
N LEU A 3 -16.52 0.33 19.16
CA LEU A 3 -16.37 1.07 17.89
C LEU A 3 -15.15 0.58 17.11
N HIS A 4 -14.12 0.10 17.80
CA HIS A 4 -12.91 -0.45 17.22
C HIS A 4 -13.14 -1.49 16.09
N TYR A 5 -14.22 -2.27 16.12
CA TYR A 5 -14.52 -3.25 15.06
C TYR A 5 -15.41 -2.72 13.93
N LEU A 6 -15.90 -1.49 14.05
CA LEU A 6 -16.89 -0.90 13.15
C LEU A 6 -16.31 0.16 12.22
N GLU A 7 -15.02 0.48 12.37
CA GLU A 7 -14.33 1.53 11.64
C GLU A 7 -12.93 1.10 11.22
N ASP A 8 -12.35 1.83 10.28
CA ASP A 8 -10.95 1.75 9.88
C ASP A 8 -10.39 3.15 9.61
N ALA A 9 -9.12 3.26 9.19
CA ALA A 9 -8.48 4.54 8.91
C ALA A 9 -9.05 5.27 7.66
N SER A 10 -9.99 4.67 6.93
CA SER A 10 -10.67 5.35 5.83
C SER A 10 -11.62 6.46 6.28
N GLY A 11 -12.07 6.41 7.54
CA GLY A 11 -13.11 7.30 8.04
C GLY A 11 -14.48 7.10 7.37
N LEU A 12 -14.74 5.93 6.76
CA LEU A 12 -16.04 5.61 6.16
C LEU A 12 -17.10 5.52 7.28
N PRO A 13 -18.12 6.39 7.28
CA PRO A 13 -19.08 6.46 8.38
C PRO A 13 -20.16 5.38 8.27
N GLY A 14 -20.89 5.15 9.36
CA GLY A 14 -22.08 4.29 9.39
C GLY A 14 -21.80 2.80 9.58
N GLY A 15 -20.57 2.43 9.93
CA GLY A 15 -20.23 1.03 10.22
C GLY A 15 -21.08 0.47 11.35
N HIS A 16 -21.67 -0.71 11.13
CA HIS A 16 -22.47 -1.42 12.12
C HIS A 16 -22.45 -2.93 11.86
N ALA A 17 -22.58 -3.71 12.89
CA ALA A 17 -22.64 -5.18 12.84
C ALA A 17 -23.60 -5.73 13.91
N GLU A 18 -24.15 -6.88 13.67
CA GLU A 18 -25.02 -7.61 14.62
C GLU A 18 -24.18 -8.31 15.69
N ARG A 19 -23.03 -8.85 15.28
CA ARG A 19 -22.17 -9.64 16.14
C ARG A 19 -20.70 -9.54 15.75
N VAL A 20 -19.81 -9.57 16.76
CA VAL A 20 -18.36 -9.70 16.59
C VAL A 20 -17.91 -11.03 17.17
N PHE A 21 -17.16 -11.78 16.40
CA PHE A 21 -16.48 -13.00 16.82
C PHE A 21 -14.98 -12.74 16.91
N VAL A 22 -14.33 -13.33 17.90
CA VAL A 22 -12.88 -13.29 18.10
C VAL A 22 -12.37 -14.73 18.23
N PRO A 23 -12.39 -15.49 17.13
CA PRO A 23 -11.99 -16.91 17.14
C PRO A 23 -10.50 -17.08 17.44
N GLU A 24 -10.16 -18.24 17.99
CA GLU A 24 -8.78 -18.63 18.31
C GLU A 24 -8.26 -19.78 17.41
N SER A 25 -9.12 -20.30 16.52
CA SER A 25 -8.75 -21.39 15.61
C SER A 25 -9.45 -21.31 14.25
N ASP A 26 -8.85 -21.94 13.24
CA ASP A 26 -9.45 -22.10 11.91
C ASP A 26 -10.76 -22.85 11.96
N THR A 27 -10.87 -23.84 12.86
CA THR A 27 -12.09 -24.65 13.04
C THR A 27 -13.26 -23.79 13.54
N GLU A 28 -13.01 -22.84 14.44
CA GLU A 28 -14.02 -21.88 14.87
C GLU A 28 -14.46 -20.97 13.73
N ILE A 29 -13.50 -20.41 12.96
CA ILE A 29 -13.80 -19.60 11.78
C ILE A 29 -14.65 -20.41 10.79
N ALA A 30 -14.27 -21.65 10.52
CA ALA A 30 -15.00 -22.54 9.61
C ALA A 30 -16.45 -22.78 10.09
N GLY A 31 -16.66 -22.94 11.40
CA GLY A 31 -17.98 -23.06 12.00
C GLY A 31 -18.82 -21.79 11.81
N ILE A 32 -18.23 -20.62 12.07
CA ILE A 32 -18.89 -19.32 11.91
C ILE A 32 -19.27 -19.11 10.44
N LEU A 33 -18.37 -19.38 9.48
CA LEU A 33 -18.61 -19.19 8.06
C LEU A 33 -19.69 -20.12 7.52
N ARG A 34 -19.72 -21.42 7.93
CA ARG A 34 -20.80 -22.33 7.56
C ARG A 34 -22.15 -21.83 8.07
N GLN A 35 -22.22 -21.34 9.30
CA GLN A 35 -23.45 -20.77 9.85
C GLN A 35 -23.87 -19.50 9.10
N ALA A 36 -22.91 -18.62 8.79
CA ALA A 36 -23.17 -17.42 8.00
C ALA A 36 -23.66 -17.76 6.59
N GLY A 37 -23.07 -18.77 5.94
CA GLY A 37 -23.49 -19.27 4.62
C GLY A 37 -24.91 -19.81 4.63
N ALA A 38 -25.27 -20.62 5.63
CA ALA A 38 -26.62 -21.17 5.78
C ALA A 38 -27.70 -20.08 5.95
N ASN A 39 -27.36 -18.97 6.59
CA ASN A 39 -28.26 -17.85 6.86
C ASN A 39 -28.13 -16.69 5.86
N ALA A 40 -27.23 -16.79 4.87
CA ALA A 40 -26.83 -15.71 3.97
C ALA A 40 -26.40 -14.42 4.71
N THR A 41 -25.83 -14.56 5.92
CA THR A 41 -25.38 -13.45 6.77
C THR A 41 -24.06 -12.86 6.23
N PRO A 42 -23.95 -11.54 6.00
CA PRO A 42 -22.69 -10.92 5.62
C PRO A 42 -21.63 -11.09 6.69
N VAL A 43 -20.39 -11.31 6.28
CA VAL A 43 -19.23 -11.41 7.18
C VAL A 43 -18.14 -10.44 6.72
N THR A 44 -17.69 -9.57 7.60
CA THR A 44 -16.56 -8.69 7.40
C THR A 44 -15.36 -9.21 8.19
N ILE A 45 -14.21 -9.35 7.54
CA ILE A 45 -12.98 -9.78 8.19
C ILE A 45 -12.25 -8.55 8.73
N ALA A 46 -11.85 -8.61 10.00
CA ALA A 46 -11.19 -7.52 10.69
C ALA A 46 -9.75 -7.86 11.05
N GLY A 47 -8.80 -7.17 10.41
CA GLY A 47 -7.41 -7.06 10.85
C GLY A 47 -7.24 -5.85 11.79
N ALA A 48 -6.06 -5.21 11.77
CA ALA A 48 -5.70 -4.11 12.67
C ALA A 48 -6.46 -2.78 12.43
N GLY A 49 -7.20 -2.62 11.33
CA GLY A 49 -8.03 -1.43 11.07
C GLY A 49 -7.28 -0.24 10.48
N THR A 50 -6.10 -0.45 9.97
CA THR A 50 -5.24 0.60 9.37
C THR A 50 -5.55 0.89 7.91
N GLY A 51 -6.45 0.11 7.27
CA GLY A 51 -6.84 0.27 5.88
C GLY A 51 -7.56 1.60 5.63
N VAL A 52 -7.31 2.20 4.45
CA VAL A 52 -7.82 3.53 4.09
C VAL A 52 -8.93 3.51 3.05
N THR A 53 -9.47 2.32 2.72
CA THR A 53 -10.47 2.14 1.66
C THR A 53 -11.81 1.60 2.16
N GLY A 54 -11.97 1.37 3.46
CA GLY A 54 -13.22 0.93 4.08
C GLY A 54 -13.52 -0.57 3.92
N ALA A 55 -12.55 -1.39 3.53
CA ALA A 55 -12.77 -2.83 3.38
C ALA A 55 -13.23 -3.50 4.68
N ARG A 56 -12.64 -3.08 5.80
CA ARG A 56 -12.94 -3.58 7.14
C ARG A 56 -14.25 -3.07 7.75
N VAL A 57 -14.81 -1.97 7.23
CA VAL A 57 -16.02 -1.36 7.81
C VAL A 57 -17.24 -2.22 7.49
N PRO A 58 -17.93 -2.82 8.50
CA PRO A 58 -19.12 -3.64 8.27
C PRO A 58 -20.36 -2.77 8.04
N PHE A 59 -21.27 -3.22 7.19
CA PHE A 59 -22.60 -2.65 7.00
C PHE A 59 -23.67 -3.72 7.22
N GLY A 60 -23.77 -4.22 8.45
CA GLY A 60 -24.63 -5.33 8.87
C GLY A 60 -23.87 -6.65 9.03
N GLY A 61 -24.59 -7.67 9.46
CA GLY A 61 -24.08 -9.02 9.64
C GLY A 61 -23.04 -9.17 10.74
N TRP A 62 -22.03 -10.01 10.49
CA TRP A 62 -21.04 -10.40 11.48
C TRP A 62 -19.65 -9.88 11.14
N VAL A 63 -18.84 -9.69 12.19
CA VAL A 63 -17.41 -9.39 12.07
C VAL A 63 -16.62 -10.57 12.64
N ILE A 64 -15.57 -10.99 11.94
CA ILE A 64 -14.57 -11.93 12.45
C ILE A 64 -13.26 -11.16 12.64
N SER A 65 -12.84 -10.98 13.91
CA SER A 65 -11.55 -10.39 14.25
C SER A 65 -10.47 -11.46 14.29
N LEU A 66 -9.31 -11.17 13.68
CA LEU A 66 -8.17 -12.08 13.63
C LEU A 66 -7.10 -11.74 14.69
N GLU A 67 -7.41 -10.91 15.67
CA GLU A 67 -6.45 -10.44 16.68
C GLU A 67 -5.83 -11.56 17.53
N LYS A 68 -6.50 -12.71 17.65
CA LYS A 68 -6.00 -13.89 18.38
C LYS A 68 -5.06 -14.76 17.56
N PHE A 69 -4.97 -14.55 16.25
CA PHE A 69 -4.00 -15.23 15.38
C PHE A 69 -2.65 -14.52 15.45
N ASN A 70 -1.98 -14.58 16.60
CA ASN A 70 -0.79 -13.78 16.96
C ASN A 70 0.47 -14.64 17.11
N ARG A 71 0.50 -15.88 16.63
CA ARG A 71 1.69 -16.71 16.56
C ARG A 71 2.76 -16.04 15.71
N LEU A 72 4.01 -16.00 16.21
CA LEU A 72 5.16 -15.44 15.49
C LEU A 72 6.40 -16.27 15.79
N GLU A 73 6.89 -16.99 14.79
CA GLU A 73 8.09 -17.82 14.88
C GLU A 73 9.04 -17.43 13.74
N VAL A 74 10.24 -16.97 14.09
CA VAL A 74 11.28 -16.58 13.12
C VAL A 74 12.30 -17.69 13.00
N HIS A 75 12.57 -18.09 11.77
CA HIS A 75 13.56 -19.09 11.40
C HIS A 75 14.59 -18.47 10.44
N PRO A 76 15.74 -19.15 10.18
CA PRO A 76 16.67 -18.70 9.15
C PRO A 76 15.96 -18.65 7.76
N GLY A 77 15.85 -17.45 7.19
CA GLY A 77 15.27 -17.20 5.86
C GLY A 77 13.76 -17.03 5.82
N ASN A 78 13.00 -17.33 6.88
CA ASN A 78 11.55 -17.14 6.88
C ASN A 78 10.97 -16.89 8.29
N ALA A 79 9.66 -16.57 8.32
CA ALA A 79 8.89 -16.53 9.55
C ALA A 79 7.50 -17.13 9.32
N VAL A 80 7.00 -17.90 10.32
CA VAL A 80 5.60 -18.33 10.41
C VAL A 80 4.85 -17.30 11.23
N VAL A 81 3.82 -16.71 10.65
CA VAL A 81 3.12 -15.55 11.22
C VAL A 81 1.61 -15.74 11.17
N GLY A 82 0.93 -15.63 12.29
CA GLY A 82 -0.52 -15.53 12.33
C GLY A 82 -1.01 -14.22 11.73
N ALA A 83 -2.21 -14.22 11.18
CA ALA A 83 -2.77 -13.07 10.47
C ALA A 83 -2.92 -11.81 11.32
N GLY A 84 -3.05 -11.94 12.65
CA GLY A 84 -3.15 -10.85 13.61
C GLY A 84 -1.81 -10.25 14.06
N VAL A 85 -0.68 -10.88 13.71
CA VAL A 85 0.67 -10.34 14.03
C VAL A 85 0.83 -8.98 13.37
N LEU A 86 1.34 -8.00 14.13
CA LEU A 86 1.58 -6.66 13.60
C LEU A 86 2.91 -6.60 12.86
N LEU A 87 2.96 -5.79 11.79
CA LEU A 87 4.17 -5.62 10.97
C LEU A 87 5.38 -5.19 11.80
N ARG A 88 5.20 -4.27 12.75
CA ARG A 88 6.28 -3.84 13.68
C ARG A 88 6.84 -4.99 14.52
N ASP A 89 6.00 -5.95 14.90
CA ASP A 89 6.42 -7.08 15.72
C ASP A 89 7.23 -8.08 14.88
N LEU A 90 6.80 -8.33 13.63
CA LEU A 90 7.58 -9.12 12.67
C LEU A 90 8.93 -8.46 12.35
N HIS A 91 8.94 -7.14 12.08
CA HIS A 91 10.19 -6.41 11.84
C HIS A 91 11.14 -6.52 13.04
N SER A 92 10.62 -6.31 14.27
CA SER A 92 11.41 -6.42 15.50
C SER A 92 11.94 -7.84 15.72
N ALA A 93 11.13 -8.86 15.46
CA ALA A 93 11.54 -10.25 15.63
C ALA A 93 12.58 -10.67 14.57
N ALA A 94 12.42 -10.28 13.31
CA ALA A 94 13.37 -10.53 12.24
C ALA A 94 14.74 -9.86 12.54
N THR A 95 14.73 -8.61 13.00
CA THR A 95 15.96 -7.86 13.33
C THR A 95 16.77 -8.54 14.44
N ARG A 96 16.11 -9.13 15.45
CA ARG A 96 16.84 -9.91 16.50
C ARG A 96 17.54 -11.14 15.93
N GLY A 97 17.07 -11.66 14.80
CA GLY A 97 17.70 -12.78 14.06
C GLY A 97 18.68 -12.31 12.98
N ASN A 98 19.09 -11.04 12.97
CA ASN A 98 19.92 -10.44 11.92
C ASN A 98 19.34 -10.62 10.51
N GLN A 99 18.00 -10.52 10.42
CA GLN A 99 17.22 -10.64 9.20
C GLN A 99 16.25 -9.47 9.08
N PHE A 100 15.65 -9.25 7.94
CA PHE A 100 14.57 -8.29 7.78
C PHE A 100 13.46 -8.82 6.85
N TYR A 101 12.24 -8.31 7.07
CA TYR A 101 11.11 -8.52 6.18
C TYR A 101 11.06 -7.35 5.18
N PRO A 102 11.22 -7.62 3.86
CA PRO A 102 11.37 -6.56 2.86
C PRO A 102 10.17 -5.63 2.67
N PRO A 103 8.90 -6.10 2.61
CA PRO A 103 7.77 -5.19 2.52
C PRO A 103 7.71 -4.21 3.69
N ASP A 104 7.49 -2.92 3.37
CA ASP A 104 7.54 -1.83 4.35
C ASP A 104 6.37 -0.85 4.16
N PRO A 105 5.11 -1.31 4.32
CA PRO A 105 3.98 -0.40 4.41
C PRO A 105 4.21 0.66 5.48
N THR A 106 3.84 1.90 5.18
CA THR A 106 4.08 3.05 6.07
C THR A 106 3.47 2.85 7.47
N GLU A 107 2.32 2.16 7.55
CA GLU A 107 1.64 1.89 8.81
C GLU A 107 2.11 0.58 9.43
N THR A 108 3.08 0.68 10.33
CA THR A 108 3.69 -0.49 10.99
C THR A 108 2.78 -1.16 12.03
N GLY A 109 1.67 -0.53 12.40
CA GLY A 109 0.60 -1.10 13.21
C GLY A 109 -0.36 -1.98 12.40
N SER A 110 -0.17 -2.14 11.10
CA SER A 110 -0.97 -3.03 10.25
C SER A 110 -0.73 -4.51 10.59
N SER A 111 -1.75 -5.36 10.42
CA SER A 111 -1.61 -6.81 10.62
C SER A 111 -1.12 -7.51 9.35
N ILE A 112 -0.33 -8.57 9.51
CA ILE A 112 0.24 -9.32 8.38
C ILE A 112 -0.85 -9.91 7.48
N GLY A 113 -1.92 -10.48 8.05
CA GLY A 113 -3.07 -10.95 7.27
C GLY A 113 -3.74 -9.83 6.47
N GLY A 114 -3.84 -8.63 7.04
CA GLY A 114 -4.33 -7.43 6.34
C GLY A 114 -3.40 -7.00 5.22
N ASN A 115 -2.08 -7.00 5.46
CA ASN A 115 -1.08 -6.65 4.43
C ASN A 115 -1.12 -7.63 3.24
N ILE A 116 -1.29 -8.93 3.50
CA ILE A 116 -1.44 -9.93 2.43
C ILE A 116 -2.77 -9.73 1.70
N ALA A 117 -3.88 -9.58 2.44
CA ALA A 117 -5.21 -9.40 1.86
C ALA A 117 -5.32 -8.14 0.98
N CYS A 118 -4.59 -7.08 1.30
CA CYS A 118 -4.48 -5.86 0.47
C CYS A 118 -3.34 -5.90 -0.53
N ASN A 119 -2.47 -6.93 -0.51
CA ASN A 119 -1.19 -6.95 -1.21
C ASN A 119 -0.40 -5.65 -0.98
N ALA A 120 -0.32 -5.24 0.27
CA ALA A 120 0.25 -3.96 0.67
C ALA A 120 1.70 -3.83 0.18
N SER A 121 2.06 -2.61 -0.16
CA SER A 121 3.42 -2.24 -0.55
C SER A 121 3.91 -1.12 0.36
N GLY A 122 4.95 -0.38 -0.04
CA GLY A 122 5.48 0.74 0.70
C GLY A 122 6.70 1.33 -0.01
N SER A 123 7.50 2.06 0.75
CA SER A 123 8.68 2.76 0.22
C SER A 123 9.73 1.84 -0.39
N ARG A 124 9.83 0.59 0.07
CA ARG A 124 10.80 -0.40 -0.42
C ARG A 124 10.32 -1.25 -1.59
N SER A 125 9.06 -1.10 -2.02
CA SER A 125 8.51 -1.93 -3.09
C SER A 125 9.17 -1.71 -4.45
N PHE A 126 9.80 -0.57 -4.65
CA PHE A 126 10.61 -0.31 -5.83
C PHE A 126 11.68 -1.40 -6.04
N ARG A 127 12.38 -1.80 -4.98
CA ARG A 127 13.39 -2.87 -5.03
C ARG A 127 12.81 -4.26 -4.78
N TYR A 128 11.90 -4.37 -3.83
CA TYR A 128 11.50 -5.68 -3.31
C TYR A 128 10.11 -6.14 -3.76
N GLY A 129 9.34 -5.26 -4.37
CA GLY A 129 7.97 -5.56 -4.78
C GLY A 129 6.97 -5.59 -3.59
N PRO A 130 5.71 -5.93 -3.89
CA PRO A 130 4.63 -5.98 -2.92
C PRO A 130 4.70 -7.23 -2.02
N THR A 131 3.84 -7.26 -0.99
CA THR A 131 3.75 -8.34 0.01
C THR A 131 3.61 -9.73 -0.60
N ALA A 132 2.80 -9.91 -1.66
CA ALA A 132 2.57 -11.21 -2.30
C ALA A 132 3.87 -11.91 -2.73
N ARG A 133 4.90 -11.16 -3.14
CA ARG A 133 6.21 -11.69 -3.57
C ARG A 133 6.95 -12.42 -2.44
N TRP A 134 6.62 -12.12 -1.20
CA TRP A 134 7.32 -12.58 0.01
C TRP A 134 6.56 -13.65 0.77
N VAL A 135 5.38 -14.04 0.29
CA VAL A 135 4.57 -15.11 0.87
C VAL A 135 4.94 -16.45 0.23
N GLU A 136 5.33 -17.42 1.06
CA GLU A 136 5.69 -18.78 0.65
C GLU A 136 4.58 -19.79 0.91
N ARG A 137 3.80 -19.58 1.97
CA ARG A 137 2.63 -20.40 2.32
C ARG A 137 1.52 -19.54 2.86
N LEU A 138 0.28 -19.95 2.64
CA LEU A 138 -0.92 -19.37 3.23
C LEU A 138 -1.82 -20.46 3.80
N ARG A 139 -2.38 -20.17 4.96
CA ARG A 139 -3.50 -20.92 5.50
C ARG A 139 -4.76 -20.07 5.40
N VAL A 140 -5.80 -20.62 4.77
CA VAL A 140 -7.01 -19.87 4.40
C VAL A 140 -8.25 -20.69 4.73
N VAL A 141 -9.24 -20.06 5.34
CA VAL A 141 -10.57 -20.66 5.54
C VAL A 141 -11.54 -20.07 4.50
N LEU A 142 -12.11 -20.93 3.65
CA LEU A 142 -13.07 -20.54 2.61
C LEU A 142 -14.47 -20.30 3.17
N ALA A 143 -15.33 -19.65 2.39
CA ALA A 143 -16.72 -19.33 2.77
C ALA A 143 -17.56 -20.57 3.14
N ASP A 144 -17.26 -21.75 2.57
CA ASP A 144 -17.89 -23.03 2.87
C ASP A 144 -17.31 -23.75 4.11
N GLY A 145 -16.28 -23.14 4.74
CA GLY A 145 -15.60 -23.66 5.90
C GLY A 145 -14.52 -24.71 5.61
N ARG A 146 -14.12 -24.92 4.33
CA ARG A 146 -12.91 -25.67 4.01
C ARG A 146 -11.68 -24.89 4.46
N ILE A 147 -10.69 -25.59 4.97
CA ILE A 147 -9.40 -25.04 5.38
C ILE A 147 -8.38 -25.48 4.34
N LEU A 148 -7.72 -24.52 3.72
CA LEU A 148 -6.65 -24.75 2.73
C LEU A 148 -5.30 -24.41 3.37
N ASP A 149 -4.30 -25.24 3.06
CA ASP A 149 -2.89 -24.99 3.40
C ASP A 149 -2.10 -24.99 2.08
N LEU A 150 -1.73 -23.82 1.61
CA LEU A 150 -1.33 -23.53 0.23
C LEU A 150 0.15 -23.14 0.16
N GLY A 151 0.90 -23.80 -0.71
CA GLY A 151 2.28 -23.45 -1.01
C GLY A 151 2.42 -22.53 -2.23
N ARG A 152 3.50 -21.74 -2.27
CA ARG A 152 3.85 -20.97 -3.47
C ARG A 152 4.08 -21.91 -4.65
N GLY A 153 3.49 -21.57 -5.82
CA GLY A 153 3.52 -22.40 -7.02
C GLY A 153 2.45 -23.49 -7.06
N GLU A 154 1.62 -23.65 -6.04
CA GLU A 154 0.50 -24.59 -6.05
C GLU A 154 -0.61 -24.08 -6.98
N PRO A 155 -0.93 -24.81 -8.07
CA PRO A 155 -1.86 -24.34 -9.07
C PRO A 155 -3.28 -24.25 -8.53
N ILE A 156 -4.04 -23.25 -9.01
CA ILE A 156 -5.46 -23.14 -8.75
C ILE A 156 -6.18 -24.31 -9.44
N ASP A 157 -7.12 -24.98 -8.75
CA ASP A 157 -7.85 -26.16 -9.20
C ASP A 157 -9.00 -25.86 -10.18
N PHE A 158 -9.12 -24.61 -10.62
CA PHE A 158 -10.04 -24.16 -11.64
C PHE A 158 -9.40 -23.05 -12.50
N ASP A 159 -9.98 -22.77 -13.68
CA ASP A 159 -9.52 -21.64 -14.49
C ASP A 159 -10.07 -20.32 -13.91
N PRO A 160 -9.21 -19.44 -13.36
CA PRO A 160 -9.63 -18.13 -12.85
C PRO A 160 -9.89 -17.11 -13.97
N GLY A 161 -9.58 -17.45 -15.22
CA GLY A 161 -9.57 -16.52 -16.35
C GLY A 161 -8.35 -15.62 -16.38
N THR A 162 -8.31 -14.72 -17.36
CA THR A 162 -7.23 -13.76 -17.55
C THR A 162 -7.80 -12.39 -17.89
N ILE A 163 -7.19 -11.34 -17.35
CA ILE A 163 -7.53 -9.95 -17.65
C ILE A 163 -6.28 -9.18 -18.08
N PRO A 164 -6.40 -8.08 -18.84
CA PRO A 164 -5.28 -7.20 -19.11
C PRO A 164 -4.80 -6.56 -17.80
N LEU A 165 -3.52 -6.69 -17.50
CA LEU A 165 -2.90 -6.05 -16.34
C LEU A 165 -2.05 -4.86 -16.79
N PRO A 166 -2.07 -3.74 -16.06
CA PRO A 166 -1.20 -2.61 -16.33
C PRO A 166 0.28 -2.98 -16.12
N ASN A 167 1.17 -2.38 -16.90
CA ASN A 167 2.61 -2.58 -16.75
C ASN A 167 3.18 -1.62 -15.69
N VAL A 168 2.88 -1.90 -14.44
CA VAL A 168 3.31 -1.13 -13.26
C VAL A 168 3.90 -2.04 -12.20
N THR A 169 4.72 -1.50 -11.31
CA THR A 169 5.33 -2.26 -10.20
C THR A 169 4.34 -2.62 -9.10
N LYS A 170 3.31 -1.81 -8.93
CA LYS A 170 2.28 -1.96 -7.89
C LYS A 170 0.89 -1.95 -8.51
N ASN A 171 0.07 -2.93 -8.18
CA ASN A 171 -1.34 -2.96 -8.59
C ASN A 171 -2.17 -3.72 -7.55
N THR A 172 -3.24 -3.10 -7.08
CA THR A 172 -4.22 -3.66 -6.15
C THR A 172 -5.66 -3.39 -6.62
N ALA A 173 -5.85 -3.09 -7.92
CA ALA A 173 -7.14 -2.82 -8.50
C ALA A 173 -7.91 -4.12 -8.79
N GLY A 174 -8.55 -4.70 -7.77
CA GLY A 174 -9.32 -5.93 -7.87
C GLY A 174 -8.46 -7.20 -7.93
N TYR A 175 -9.03 -8.31 -8.43
CA TYR A 175 -8.31 -9.58 -8.55
C TYR A 175 -7.44 -9.58 -9.80
N LEU A 176 -6.14 -9.76 -9.64
CA LEU A 176 -5.16 -9.66 -10.74
C LEU A 176 -5.06 -10.99 -11.51
N LEU A 177 -6.15 -11.37 -12.19
CA LEU A 177 -6.27 -12.63 -12.89
C LEU A 177 -5.29 -12.72 -14.08
N ARG A 178 -4.41 -13.71 -14.06
CA ARG A 178 -3.41 -13.94 -15.11
C ARG A 178 -3.12 -15.42 -15.29
N SER A 179 -2.62 -15.79 -16.45
CA SER A 179 -2.16 -17.16 -16.71
C SER A 179 -1.02 -17.54 -15.77
N GLY A 180 -1.05 -18.78 -15.26
CA GLY A 180 0.01 -19.32 -14.42
C GLY A 180 0.08 -18.77 -13.00
N MET A 181 -0.93 -18.01 -12.55
CA MET A 181 -1.04 -17.61 -11.16
C MET A 181 -1.30 -18.82 -10.26
N ASP A 182 -0.81 -18.76 -9.03
CA ASP A 182 -1.07 -19.73 -7.98
C ASP A 182 -2.16 -19.24 -7.01
N TRP A 183 -2.50 -20.09 -6.05
CA TRP A 183 -3.48 -19.76 -5.02
C TRP A 183 -3.08 -18.55 -4.15
N ILE A 184 -1.77 -18.39 -3.86
CA ILE A 184 -1.28 -17.27 -3.06
C ILE A 184 -1.48 -15.96 -3.82
N ASP A 185 -1.21 -15.96 -5.14
CA ASP A 185 -1.47 -14.81 -6.00
C ASP A 185 -2.95 -14.42 -6.02
N LEU A 186 -3.86 -15.39 -5.94
CA LEU A 186 -5.29 -15.13 -5.94
C LEU A 186 -5.79 -14.54 -4.60
N PHE A 187 -5.26 -15.02 -3.47
CA PHE A 187 -5.66 -14.51 -2.16
C PHE A 187 -4.98 -13.18 -1.81
N ALA A 188 -3.75 -12.94 -2.29
CA ALA A 188 -3.07 -11.66 -2.09
C ALA A 188 -3.78 -10.55 -2.88
N GLY A 189 -4.25 -9.52 -2.18
CA GLY A 189 -5.05 -8.44 -2.77
C GLY A 189 -6.54 -8.74 -2.90
N SER A 190 -7.02 -9.86 -2.34
CA SER A 190 -8.46 -10.21 -2.35
C SER A 190 -9.31 -9.42 -1.34
N GLU A 191 -8.71 -8.64 -0.48
CA GLU A 191 -9.36 -7.78 0.52
C GLU A 191 -10.39 -8.51 1.42
N GLY A 192 -10.11 -9.79 1.75
CA GLY A 192 -10.98 -10.61 2.59
C GLY A 192 -12.29 -11.05 1.91
N THR A 193 -12.39 -10.96 0.60
CA THR A 193 -13.61 -11.31 -0.16
C THR A 193 -13.62 -12.75 -0.68
N LEU A 194 -12.47 -13.43 -0.76
CA LEU A 194 -12.34 -14.80 -1.30
C LEU A 194 -12.12 -15.85 -0.22
N GLY A 195 -11.67 -15.47 0.96
CA GLY A 195 -11.39 -16.34 2.08
C GLY A 195 -10.81 -15.57 3.26
N VAL A 196 -10.62 -16.23 4.38
CA VAL A 196 -10.06 -15.70 5.62
C VAL A 196 -8.63 -16.22 5.77
N ILE A 197 -7.64 -15.36 5.56
CA ILE A 197 -6.23 -15.70 5.79
C ILE A 197 -5.99 -15.76 7.30
N THR A 198 -5.49 -16.89 7.82
CA THR A 198 -5.27 -17.09 9.25
C THR A 198 -3.81 -17.19 9.64
N GLU A 199 -2.96 -17.74 8.75
CA GLU A 199 -1.52 -17.87 8.96
C GLU A 199 -0.78 -17.73 7.61
N ALA A 200 0.44 -17.25 7.65
CA ALA A 200 1.34 -17.22 6.50
C ALA A 200 2.77 -17.64 6.89
N THR A 201 3.50 -18.22 5.94
CA THR A 201 4.95 -18.25 5.99
C THR A 201 5.47 -17.17 5.06
N VAL A 202 6.27 -16.25 5.59
CA VAL A 202 6.85 -15.14 4.83
C VAL A 202 8.37 -15.26 4.77
N ARG A 203 8.95 -14.96 3.62
CA ARG A 203 10.38 -14.99 3.41
C ARG A 203 11.05 -13.76 4.05
N LEU A 204 12.18 -14.00 4.69
CA LEU A 204 13.08 -12.97 5.24
C LEU A 204 14.38 -12.93 4.44
N LEU A 205 15.04 -11.80 4.46
CA LEU A 205 16.40 -11.63 3.93
C LEU A 205 17.38 -11.36 5.07
N PRO A 206 18.67 -11.70 4.89
CA PRO A 206 19.72 -11.22 5.78
C PRO A 206 19.70 -9.70 5.90
N ALA A 207 19.91 -9.18 7.09
CA ALA A 207 20.03 -7.73 7.27
C ALA A 207 21.22 -7.19 6.46
N PRO A 208 21.10 -6.05 5.76
CA PRO A 208 22.24 -5.44 5.09
C PRO A 208 23.30 -5.03 6.10
N VAL A 209 24.57 -5.11 5.72
CA VAL A 209 25.70 -4.72 6.57
C VAL A 209 25.57 -3.27 7.00
N SER A 210 25.28 -2.40 6.05
CA SER A 210 25.00 -0.99 6.30
C SER A 210 23.99 -0.45 5.27
N VAL A 211 23.48 0.73 5.49
CA VAL A 211 22.55 1.42 4.58
C VAL A 211 22.90 2.89 4.51
N LEU A 212 23.22 3.37 3.33
CA LEU A 212 23.26 4.81 3.05
C LEU A 212 21.82 5.33 3.02
N GLY A 213 21.50 6.32 3.84
CA GLY A 213 20.27 7.10 3.77
C GLY A 213 20.57 8.53 3.35
N GLY A 214 19.64 9.16 2.63
CA GLY A 214 19.79 10.56 2.23
C GLY A 214 18.47 11.27 1.99
N VAL A 215 18.48 12.58 2.25
CA VAL A 215 17.46 13.52 1.78
C VAL A 215 18.16 14.52 0.89
N VAL A 216 17.96 14.39 -0.42
CA VAL A 216 18.65 15.17 -1.44
C VAL A 216 17.72 16.26 -1.95
N PHE A 217 18.14 17.53 -1.84
CA PHE A 217 17.33 18.69 -2.21
C PHE A 217 17.69 19.20 -3.61
N PHE A 218 16.69 19.71 -4.34
CA PHE A 218 16.82 20.21 -5.69
C PHE A 218 16.19 21.60 -5.83
N ARG A 219 16.74 22.43 -6.73
CA ARG A 219 16.20 23.77 -7.04
C ARG A 219 14.98 23.72 -7.95
N SER A 220 14.78 22.63 -8.67
CA SER A 220 13.62 22.42 -9.53
C SER A 220 13.09 20.99 -9.45
N ASP A 221 11.84 20.82 -9.85
CA ASP A 221 11.25 19.49 -10.01
C ASP A 221 11.88 18.71 -11.17
N ASP A 222 12.29 19.42 -12.24
CA ASP A 222 12.89 18.77 -13.41
C ASP A 222 14.24 18.14 -13.06
N ASP A 223 15.10 18.84 -12.29
CA ASP A 223 16.36 18.26 -11.80
C ASP A 223 16.12 17.02 -10.95
N ALA A 224 15.10 17.06 -10.07
CA ALA A 224 14.74 15.91 -9.26
C ALA A 224 14.22 14.73 -10.12
N LEU A 225 13.45 15.00 -11.18
CA LEU A 225 12.96 13.97 -12.09
C LEU A 225 14.06 13.38 -12.96
N ASP A 226 15.01 14.19 -13.41
CA ASP A 226 16.21 13.71 -14.11
C ASP A 226 17.02 12.79 -13.21
N ALA A 227 17.19 13.17 -11.94
CA ALA A 227 17.82 12.32 -10.93
C ALA A 227 17.06 10.99 -10.71
N VAL A 228 15.73 11.02 -10.61
CA VAL A 228 14.91 9.79 -10.49
C VAL A 228 15.15 8.85 -11.67
N GLU A 229 15.17 9.36 -12.89
CA GLU A 229 15.41 8.56 -14.10
C GLU A 229 16.82 7.96 -14.11
N ALA A 230 17.84 8.76 -13.76
CA ALA A 230 19.24 8.32 -13.73
C ALA A 230 19.54 7.34 -12.55
N TRP A 231 18.87 7.50 -11.42
CA TRP A 231 19.18 6.74 -10.21
C TRP A 231 18.45 5.41 -10.08
N ARG A 232 17.40 5.18 -10.87
CA ARG A 232 16.66 3.90 -10.84
C ARG A 232 17.58 2.69 -11.07
N ASP A 233 18.47 2.78 -12.02
CA ASP A 233 19.41 1.70 -12.37
C ASP A 233 20.51 1.48 -11.31
N ALA A 234 20.72 2.45 -10.42
CA ALA A 234 21.61 2.27 -9.26
C ALA A 234 21.03 1.32 -8.20
N GLY A 235 19.75 0.95 -8.34
CA GLY A 235 19.07 -0.02 -7.46
C GLY A 235 18.91 0.44 -6.01
N PRO A 236 18.53 1.70 -5.73
CA PRO A 236 18.22 2.09 -4.35
C PRO A 236 17.05 1.26 -3.81
N ARG A 237 17.04 1.03 -2.51
CA ARG A 237 15.91 0.31 -1.89
C ARG A 237 14.71 1.21 -1.63
N ILE A 238 14.95 2.53 -1.52
CA ILE A 238 13.93 3.58 -1.39
C ILE A 238 14.27 4.69 -2.38
N LEU A 239 13.27 5.19 -3.08
CA LEU A 239 13.33 6.38 -3.91
C LEU A 239 11.98 7.09 -3.80
N GLU A 240 11.90 8.07 -2.88
CA GLU A 240 10.70 8.84 -2.55
C GLU A 240 10.85 10.28 -3.02
N TYR A 241 9.74 10.90 -3.37
CA TYR A 241 9.68 12.27 -3.87
C TYR A 241 8.82 13.15 -2.96
N LEU A 242 9.23 14.41 -2.82
CA LEU A 242 8.49 15.48 -2.13
C LEU A 242 8.52 16.74 -2.98
N ASP A 243 7.35 17.31 -3.25
CA ASP A 243 7.21 18.57 -4.00
C ASP A 243 7.46 19.83 -3.14
N ALA A 244 7.48 21.00 -3.77
CA ALA A 244 7.68 22.28 -3.08
C ALA A 244 6.61 22.58 -2.00
N PRO A 245 5.31 22.34 -2.21
CA PRO A 245 4.30 22.42 -1.15
C PRO A 245 4.56 21.48 0.02
N SER A 246 4.99 20.26 -0.21
CA SER A 246 5.37 19.31 0.84
C SER A 246 6.54 19.82 1.66
N LEU A 247 7.60 20.36 1.01
CA LEU A 247 8.73 20.96 1.69
C LEU A 247 8.32 22.21 2.51
N ALA A 248 7.38 23.01 2.00
CA ALA A 248 6.86 24.17 2.73
C ALA A 248 6.17 23.76 4.04
N LEU A 249 5.41 22.65 4.03
CA LEU A 249 4.83 22.09 5.27
C LEU A 249 5.92 21.57 6.21
N LEU A 250 6.88 20.82 5.69
CA LEU A 250 7.96 20.22 6.49
C LEU A 250 8.87 21.26 7.15
N ARG A 251 9.08 22.43 6.54
CA ARG A 251 9.85 23.53 7.15
C ARG A 251 9.30 24.01 8.49
N GLN A 252 8.03 23.75 8.80
CA GLN A 252 7.44 24.06 10.11
C GLN A 252 8.10 23.25 11.24
N ARG A 253 8.62 22.05 10.95
CA ARG A 253 9.31 21.19 11.92
C ARG A 253 10.80 21.01 11.62
N HIS A 254 11.21 21.32 10.39
CA HIS A 254 12.57 21.16 9.87
C HIS A 254 13.05 22.46 9.21
N PRO A 255 13.41 23.50 10.00
CA PRO A 255 13.83 24.80 9.48
C PRO A 255 15.15 24.77 8.71
N ASP A 256 15.90 23.69 8.82
CA ASP A 256 17.14 23.40 8.11
C ASP A 256 16.95 22.96 6.64
N ILE A 257 15.70 22.79 6.17
CA ILE A 257 15.43 22.59 4.75
C ILE A 257 15.81 23.85 3.97
N PRO A 258 16.67 23.76 2.92
CA PRO A 258 17.11 24.92 2.14
C PRO A 258 15.93 25.74 1.59
N GLY A 259 16.02 27.06 1.71
CA GLY A 259 14.93 27.98 1.27
C GLY A 259 14.67 27.91 -0.23
N GLU A 260 15.72 27.66 -1.03
CA GLU A 260 15.67 27.51 -2.48
C GLU A 260 15.20 26.12 -2.94
N ALA A 261 15.15 25.12 -2.06
CA ALA A 261 14.69 23.78 -2.43
C ALA A 261 13.22 23.80 -2.90
N ARG A 262 12.98 23.26 -4.07
CA ARG A 262 11.65 23.08 -4.70
C ARG A 262 11.21 21.63 -4.77
N ALA A 263 12.15 20.69 -4.71
CA ALA A 263 11.88 19.27 -4.62
C ALA A 263 12.89 18.60 -3.68
N ALA A 264 12.56 17.42 -3.19
CA ALA A 264 13.51 16.55 -2.52
C ALA A 264 13.29 15.09 -2.91
N LEU A 265 14.38 14.33 -2.94
CA LEU A 265 14.37 12.88 -3.02
C LEU A 265 14.88 12.28 -1.71
N LEU A 266 14.12 11.35 -1.14
CA LEU A 266 14.59 10.53 -0.04
C LEU A 266 15.05 9.21 -0.63
N ILE A 267 16.31 8.85 -0.36
CA ILE A 267 16.95 7.64 -0.86
C ILE A 267 17.42 6.76 0.27
N GLU A 268 17.39 5.44 0.04
CA GLU A 268 18.16 4.47 0.81
C GLU A 268 18.84 3.50 -0.16
N HIS A 269 20.11 3.16 0.12
CA HIS A 269 20.88 2.17 -0.62
C HIS A 269 21.58 1.21 0.33
N GLU A 270 21.52 -0.09 0.05
CA GLU A 270 22.19 -1.11 0.85
C GLU A 270 23.68 -1.18 0.49
N LEU A 271 24.51 -1.25 1.50
CA LEU A 271 25.96 -1.31 1.36
C LEU A 271 26.45 -2.71 1.79
N GLU A 272 27.44 -3.23 1.05
CA GLU A 272 28.08 -4.52 1.35
C GLU A 272 29.17 -4.40 2.45
N SER A 273 29.66 -3.17 2.67
CA SER A 273 30.64 -2.84 3.72
C SER A 273 30.50 -1.37 4.16
N GLU A 274 31.23 -0.97 5.21
CA GLU A 274 31.28 0.43 5.63
C GLU A 274 32.07 1.32 4.63
N GLU A 275 32.99 0.71 3.86
CA GLU A 275 33.82 1.37 2.83
C GLU A 275 33.35 0.96 1.42
N ASP A 276 32.05 0.75 1.23
CA ASP A 276 31.48 0.32 -0.05
C ASP A 276 31.73 1.40 -1.12
N PRO A 277 32.27 1.04 -2.30
CA PRO A 277 32.45 1.97 -3.42
C PRO A 277 31.15 2.65 -3.90
N ALA A 278 29.99 2.08 -3.55
CA ALA A 278 28.71 2.70 -3.81
C ALA A 278 28.56 4.08 -3.14
N LEU A 279 29.28 4.35 -2.04
CA LEU A 279 29.25 5.65 -1.38
C LEU A 279 29.80 6.75 -2.30
N ASP A 280 30.99 6.56 -2.87
CA ASP A 280 31.59 7.50 -3.82
C ASP A 280 30.73 7.65 -5.09
N ALA A 281 30.23 6.53 -5.60
CA ALA A 281 29.35 6.53 -6.75
C ALA A 281 28.02 7.30 -6.50
N TRP A 282 27.50 7.29 -5.26
CA TRP A 282 26.32 8.11 -4.92
C TRP A 282 26.68 9.60 -4.81
N ILE A 283 27.85 9.97 -4.29
CA ILE A 283 28.32 11.36 -4.26
C ILE A 283 28.38 11.90 -5.70
N GLU A 284 29.05 11.17 -6.62
CA GLU A 284 29.17 11.56 -8.02
C GLU A 284 27.80 11.71 -8.70
N ARG A 285 26.84 10.78 -8.46
CA ARG A 285 25.48 10.88 -9.00
C ARG A 285 24.73 12.12 -8.52
N ILE A 286 24.88 12.45 -7.23
CA ILE A 286 24.19 13.59 -6.61
C ILE A 286 24.74 14.90 -7.14
N GLU A 287 26.06 15.01 -7.30
CA GLU A 287 26.71 16.17 -7.90
C GLU A 287 26.33 16.33 -9.38
N ALA A 288 26.36 15.24 -10.15
CA ALA A 288 25.98 15.23 -11.56
C ALA A 288 24.52 15.62 -11.81
N ALA A 289 23.63 15.35 -10.84
CA ALA A 289 22.21 15.70 -10.92
C ALA A 289 21.92 17.18 -10.60
N GLY A 290 22.92 18.01 -10.31
CA GLY A 290 22.73 19.42 -9.96
C GLY A 290 22.00 19.64 -8.64
N ALA A 291 22.06 18.66 -7.74
CA ALA A 291 21.45 18.74 -6.42
C ALA A 291 22.12 19.81 -5.54
N LEU A 292 21.42 20.24 -4.50
CA LEU A 292 21.95 21.06 -3.41
C LEU A 292 22.78 20.17 -2.48
N ALA A 293 23.91 19.60 -2.97
CA ALA A 293 24.66 18.55 -2.32
C ALA A 293 25.12 18.94 -0.90
N GLU A 294 25.71 20.16 -0.71
CA GLU A 294 26.16 20.67 0.57
C GLU A 294 25.05 20.87 1.61
N ALA A 295 23.81 21.10 1.14
CA ALA A 295 22.64 21.31 1.97
C ALA A 295 21.81 20.02 2.15
N SER A 296 22.16 18.95 1.43
CA SER A 296 21.50 17.64 1.51
C SER A 296 21.99 16.85 2.74
N TRP A 297 21.13 15.94 3.22
CA TRP A 297 21.43 15.19 4.43
C TRP A 297 21.75 13.75 4.08
N PHE A 298 22.84 13.23 4.65
CA PHE A 298 23.29 11.85 4.43
C PHE A 298 23.66 11.20 5.76
N ALA A 299 23.47 9.88 5.82
CA ALA A 299 23.85 9.10 6.99
C ALA A 299 23.99 7.61 6.65
N THR A 300 24.91 6.97 7.34
CA THR A 300 25.07 5.51 7.36
C THR A 300 24.63 4.90 8.68
N THR A 301 24.51 5.70 9.75
CA THR A 301 24.09 5.20 11.07
C THR A 301 22.59 4.93 11.13
N ALA A 302 22.18 3.94 11.91
CA ALA A 302 20.76 3.63 12.12
C ALA A 302 19.99 4.79 12.77
N SER A 303 20.64 5.54 13.68
CA SER A 303 20.05 6.69 14.37
C SER A 303 19.67 7.81 13.40
N ASP A 304 20.58 8.14 12.48
CA ASP A 304 20.35 9.24 11.54
C ASP A 304 19.34 8.84 10.47
N ARG A 305 19.33 7.56 10.03
CA ARG A 305 18.26 7.05 9.15
C ARG A 305 16.89 7.12 9.80
N GLU A 306 16.81 6.89 11.12
CA GLU A 306 15.56 7.07 11.86
C GLU A 306 15.09 8.54 11.85
N ARG A 307 16.03 9.52 11.86
CA ARG A 307 15.71 10.94 11.65
C ARG A 307 15.07 11.16 10.28
N PHE A 308 15.58 10.54 9.19
CA PHE A 308 15.00 10.66 7.86
C PHE A 308 13.65 9.97 7.76
N ARG A 309 13.47 8.83 8.41
CA ARG A 309 12.18 8.18 8.52
C ARG A 309 11.15 9.06 9.23
N LYS A 310 11.51 9.69 10.34
CA LYS A 310 10.66 10.66 11.05
C LYS A 310 10.35 11.88 10.18
N PHE A 311 11.32 12.41 9.46
CA PHE A 311 11.13 13.48 8.50
C PHE A 311 10.03 13.13 7.49
N ARG A 312 10.12 11.96 6.89
CA ARG A 312 9.12 11.46 5.95
C ARG A 312 7.74 11.30 6.59
N HIS A 313 7.67 10.75 7.80
CA HIS A 313 6.42 10.53 8.53
C HIS A 313 5.77 11.82 9.04
N ASN A 314 6.53 12.87 9.28
CA ASN A 314 5.98 14.17 9.68
C ASN A 314 5.09 14.79 8.58
N LEU A 315 5.31 14.46 7.31
CA LEU A 315 4.54 15.04 6.22
C LEU A 315 3.05 14.63 6.24
N PRO A 316 2.66 13.36 6.32
CA PRO A 316 1.25 12.98 6.49
C PRO A 316 0.58 13.60 7.72
N GLU A 317 1.30 13.74 8.84
CA GLU A 317 0.79 14.39 10.04
C GLU A 317 0.50 15.89 9.79
N LEU A 318 1.47 16.61 9.19
CA LEU A 318 1.32 18.02 8.86
C LEU A 318 0.22 18.26 7.84
N VAL A 319 0.06 17.36 6.86
CA VAL A 319 -1.06 17.38 5.91
C VAL A 319 -2.39 17.26 6.65
N ASN A 320 -2.54 16.27 7.54
CA ASN A 320 -3.75 16.07 8.33
C ASN A 320 -4.04 17.28 9.23
N ASP A 321 -3.02 17.87 9.85
CA ASP A 321 -3.15 19.08 10.68
C ASP A 321 -3.59 20.29 9.86
N THR A 322 -3.02 20.46 8.66
CA THR A 322 -3.38 21.55 7.75
C THR A 322 -4.83 21.42 7.29
N VAL A 323 -5.26 20.23 6.89
CA VAL A 323 -6.64 19.93 6.50
C VAL A 323 -7.61 20.26 7.64
N ARG A 324 -7.30 19.79 8.85
CA ARG A 324 -8.13 20.03 10.04
C ARG A 324 -8.24 21.52 10.38
N ARG A 325 -7.13 22.26 10.38
CA ARG A 325 -7.11 23.71 10.67
C ARG A 325 -7.87 24.52 9.63
N ALA A 326 -7.80 24.09 8.37
CA ALA A 326 -8.53 24.73 7.28
C ALA A 326 -10.02 24.36 7.23
N GLY A 327 -10.50 23.44 8.07
CA GLY A 327 -11.85 22.89 7.97
C GLY A 327 -12.10 22.19 6.63
N ALA A 328 -11.04 21.73 5.96
CA ALA A 328 -11.10 21.08 4.66
C ALA A 328 -11.36 19.58 4.78
N MET A 329 -11.68 18.95 3.67
CA MET A 329 -11.74 17.49 3.53
C MET A 329 -10.51 17.01 2.75
N LYS A 330 -9.80 16.01 3.30
CA LYS A 330 -8.68 15.39 2.60
C LYS A 330 -9.19 14.36 1.61
N MET A 331 -8.76 14.48 0.36
CA MET A 331 -8.93 13.46 -0.67
C MET A 331 -7.57 13.09 -1.25
N ASN A 332 -7.34 11.82 -1.50
CA ASN A 332 -6.03 11.33 -1.96
C ASN A 332 -6.15 10.37 -3.14
N THR A 333 -5.09 10.32 -3.95
CA THR A 333 -4.93 9.36 -5.02
C THR A 333 -4.08 8.17 -4.60
N ASP A 334 -4.16 7.11 -5.40
CA ASP A 334 -3.38 5.88 -5.26
C ASP A 334 -3.08 5.32 -6.67
N TYR A 335 -2.74 6.21 -7.61
CA TYR A 335 -2.58 5.87 -9.02
C TYR A 335 -1.10 5.69 -9.34
N ALA A 336 -0.76 4.63 -10.07
CA ALA A 336 0.58 4.44 -10.61
C ALA A 336 0.51 4.34 -12.14
N VAL A 337 1.59 4.74 -12.80
CA VAL A 337 1.74 4.64 -14.26
C VAL A 337 3.00 3.86 -14.61
N PRO A 338 3.16 3.37 -15.86
CA PRO A 338 4.43 2.83 -16.31
C PRO A 338 5.57 3.82 -16.11
N LEU A 339 6.76 3.34 -15.75
CA LEU A 339 7.93 4.17 -15.42
C LEU A 339 8.23 5.24 -16.49
N ALA A 340 8.09 4.88 -17.76
CA ALA A 340 8.30 5.81 -18.89
C ALA A 340 7.26 6.95 -18.96
N ARG A 341 6.14 6.86 -18.23
CA ARG A 341 5.08 7.87 -18.21
C ARG A 341 5.09 8.74 -16.96
N ASN A 342 6.05 8.48 -16.04
CA ASN A 342 6.08 9.15 -14.73
C ASN A 342 6.14 10.69 -14.86
N ARG A 343 7.09 11.21 -15.63
CA ARG A 343 7.28 12.66 -15.84
C ARG A 343 6.04 13.31 -16.48
N GLU A 344 5.51 12.69 -17.52
CA GLU A 344 4.33 13.17 -18.24
C GLU A 344 3.10 13.20 -17.32
N MET A 345 2.91 12.16 -16.50
CA MET A 345 1.81 12.09 -15.54
C MET A 345 1.94 13.16 -14.46
N LEU A 346 3.16 13.38 -13.93
CA LEU A 346 3.39 14.37 -12.89
C LEU A 346 3.16 15.81 -13.41
N ALA A 347 3.61 16.09 -14.65
CA ALA A 347 3.35 17.37 -15.32
C ALA A 347 1.84 17.60 -15.51
N TRP A 348 1.11 16.54 -15.91
CA TRP A 348 -0.33 16.62 -16.10
C TRP A 348 -1.07 16.80 -14.76
N TYR A 349 -0.65 16.11 -13.69
CA TYR A 349 -1.16 16.33 -12.35
C TYR A 349 -1.07 17.79 -11.93
N ARG A 350 0.12 18.40 -12.07
CA ARG A 350 0.34 19.80 -11.70
C ARG A 350 -0.54 20.74 -12.51
N GLN A 351 -0.59 20.57 -13.82
CA GLN A 351 -1.43 21.39 -14.69
C GLN A 351 -2.89 21.38 -14.24
N ARG A 352 -3.44 20.21 -13.92
CA ARG A 352 -4.84 20.08 -13.53
C ARG A 352 -5.11 20.60 -12.11
N LEU A 353 -4.19 20.30 -11.19
CA LEU A 353 -4.32 20.72 -9.79
C LEU A 353 -4.18 22.23 -9.66
N GLU A 354 -3.24 22.88 -10.36
CA GLU A 354 -3.11 24.34 -10.33
C GLU A 354 -4.32 25.05 -10.97
N ALA A 355 -4.90 24.48 -12.01
CA ALA A 355 -6.09 25.03 -12.64
C ALA A 355 -7.34 24.93 -11.72
N GLU A 356 -7.49 23.84 -10.98
CA GLU A 356 -8.71 23.55 -10.21
C GLU A 356 -8.56 23.85 -8.72
N PHE A 357 -7.40 23.63 -8.13
CA PHE A 357 -7.15 23.73 -6.68
C PHE A 357 -5.79 24.41 -6.38
N PRO A 358 -5.53 25.63 -6.87
CA PRO A 358 -4.24 26.30 -6.73
C PRO A 358 -3.82 26.39 -5.26
N GLY A 359 -2.61 25.88 -4.94
CA GLY A 359 -2.06 25.89 -3.59
C GLY A 359 -2.80 25.04 -2.54
N ARG A 360 -3.76 24.20 -2.95
CA ARG A 360 -4.57 23.36 -2.04
C ARG A 360 -4.26 21.87 -2.21
N TYR A 361 -3.00 21.53 -2.47
CA TYR A 361 -2.56 20.15 -2.60
C TYR A 361 -1.08 19.99 -2.24
N VAL A 362 -0.66 18.75 -2.02
CA VAL A 362 0.72 18.31 -1.97
C VAL A 362 0.89 17.02 -2.76
N ILE A 363 2.08 16.82 -3.37
CA ILE A 363 2.44 15.62 -4.11
C ILE A 363 3.70 15.02 -3.49
N PHE A 364 3.61 13.78 -3.01
CA PHE A 364 4.76 13.05 -2.48
C PHE A 364 4.55 11.54 -2.59
N GLY A 365 5.61 10.76 -2.47
CA GLY A 365 5.53 9.29 -2.40
C GLY A 365 6.54 8.57 -3.27
N HIS A 366 6.19 7.38 -3.68
CA HIS A 366 7.02 6.32 -4.23
C HIS A 366 7.38 6.55 -5.71
N ILE A 367 8.15 7.59 -6.00
CA ILE A 367 8.46 7.98 -7.38
C ILE A 367 9.29 6.95 -8.13
N GLY A 368 10.08 6.14 -7.41
CA GLY A 368 10.78 5.00 -7.99
C GLY A 368 9.84 4.04 -8.73
N ASP A 369 8.64 3.84 -8.18
CA ASP A 369 7.55 3.03 -8.74
C ASP A 369 6.64 3.81 -9.72
N ALA A 370 6.93 5.06 -10.04
CA ALA A 370 6.01 5.97 -10.74
C ALA A 370 4.62 6.05 -10.04
N HIS A 371 4.64 6.02 -8.71
CA HIS A 371 3.49 6.06 -7.84
C HIS A 371 3.67 7.19 -6.82
N VAL A 372 3.02 8.31 -7.05
CA VAL A 372 2.98 9.43 -6.10
C VAL A 372 1.56 9.67 -5.63
N HIS A 373 1.43 10.08 -4.37
CA HIS A 373 0.15 10.45 -3.78
C HIS A 373 -0.09 11.95 -3.94
N ILE A 374 -1.24 12.30 -4.48
CA ILE A 374 -1.79 13.64 -4.36
C ILE A 374 -2.65 13.66 -3.10
N ASN A 375 -2.40 14.60 -2.21
CA ASN A 375 -3.31 14.89 -1.10
C ASN A 375 -3.94 16.26 -1.38
N LEU A 376 -5.22 16.24 -1.72
CA LEU A 376 -6.03 17.40 -2.09
C LEU A 376 -6.79 17.91 -0.86
N PHE A 377 -6.79 19.23 -0.66
CA PHE A 377 -7.52 19.91 0.41
C PHE A 377 -8.81 20.48 -0.18
N SER A 378 -9.85 19.68 -0.20
CA SER A 378 -11.15 19.97 -0.80
C SER A 378 -12.03 20.76 0.14
N ASP A 379 -12.96 21.52 -0.41
CA ASP A 379 -14.05 22.15 0.35
C ASP A 379 -15.10 21.08 0.70
N PRO A 380 -15.43 20.90 1.99
CA PRO A 380 -16.50 19.99 2.38
C PRO A 380 -17.89 20.36 1.81
N ALA A 381 -18.09 21.63 1.45
CA ALA A 381 -19.33 22.08 0.82
C ALA A 381 -19.44 21.71 -0.67
N ASP A 382 -18.31 21.44 -1.34
CA ASP A 382 -18.26 21.02 -2.74
C ASP A 382 -17.33 19.81 -2.95
N PRO A 383 -17.68 18.64 -2.41
CA PRO A 383 -16.86 17.45 -2.56
C PRO A 383 -16.86 16.90 -4.00
N GLU A 384 -17.92 17.19 -4.79
CA GLU A 384 -18.07 16.69 -6.15
C GLU A 384 -17.00 17.22 -7.09
N ARG A 385 -16.61 18.48 -6.95
CA ARG A 385 -15.52 19.07 -7.74
C ARG A 385 -14.23 18.29 -7.60
N ALA A 386 -13.84 17.97 -6.36
CA ALA A 386 -12.66 17.20 -6.08
C ALA A 386 -12.78 15.75 -6.59
N MET A 387 -13.95 15.09 -6.38
CA MET A 387 -14.18 13.75 -6.89
C MET A 387 -14.12 13.68 -8.42
N ASN A 388 -14.64 14.68 -9.11
CA ASN A 388 -14.61 14.75 -10.57
C ASN A 388 -13.16 14.90 -11.07
N LEU A 389 -12.34 15.75 -10.43
CA LEU A 389 -10.92 15.85 -10.75
C LEU A 389 -10.21 14.53 -10.50
N LEU A 390 -10.39 13.88 -9.33
CA LEU A 390 -9.76 12.59 -9.05
C LEU A 390 -10.15 11.50 -10.06
N LYS A 391 -11.40 11.49 -10.52
CA LYS A 391 -11.84 10.59 -11.61
C LYS A 391 -11.14 10.89 -12.94
N GLU A 392 -10.95 12.18 -13.26
CA GLU A 392 -10.21 12.61 -14.45
C GLU A 392 -8.75 12.14 -14.38
N LEU A 393 -8.10 12.32 -13.21
CA LEU A 393 -6.74 11.84 -12.96
C LEU A 393 -6.64 10.31 -13.06
N ALA A 394 -7.63 9.57 -12.56
CA ALA A 394 -7.70 8.11 -12.69
C ALA A 394 -7.80 7.66 -14.17
N ARG A 395 -8.67 8.31 -14.97
CA ARG A 395 -8.79 8.01 -16.40
C ARG A 395 -7.47 8.24 -17.13
N LYS A 396 -6.77 9.33 -16.79
CA LYS A 396 -5.45 9.62 -17.39
C LYS A 396 -4.41 8.59 -17.01
N ALA A 397 -4.39 8.13 -15.76
CA ALA A 397 -3.51 7.04 -15.35
C ALA A 397 -3.75 5.76 -16.17
N VAL A 398 -5.02 5.38 -16.37
CA VAL A 398 -5.39 4.22 -17.20
C VAL A 398 -5.05 4.43 -18.68
N GLU A 399 -5.29 5.62 -19.23
CA GLU A 399 -4.89 6.00 -20.61
C GLU A 399 -3.38 5.80 -20.82
N PHE A 400 -2.57 6.08 -19.81
CA PHE A 400 -1.12 5.86 -19.84
C PHE A 400 -0.72 4.38 -19.59
N GLY A 401 -1.68 3.47 -19.43
CA GLY A 401 -1.42 2.06 -19.14
C GLY A 401 -1.16 1.77 -17.67
N GLY A 402 -1.60 2.65 -16.79
CA GLY A 402 -1.42 2.58 -15.35
C GLY A 402 -2.57 1.92 -14.60
N THR A 403 -2.58 2.09 -13.27
CA THR A 403 -3.59 1.55 -12.35
C THR A 403 -4.27 2.64 -11.52
N VAL A 404 -5.54 2.40 -11.18
CA VAL A 404 -6.34 3.27 -10.29
C VAL A 404 -6.17 2.94 -8.81
N SER A 405 -5.49 1.85 -8.48
CA SER A 405 -5.12 1.50 -7.11
C SER A 405 -3.79 0.76 -7.12
N ALA A 406 -2.76 1.41 -6.61
CA ALA A 406 -1.42 0.86 -6.59
C ALA A 406 -1.14 0.01 -5.34
N GLU A 407 -1.56 0.49 -4.14
CA GLU A 407 -1.23 -0.19 -2.89
C GLU A 407 -2.35 -0.22 -1.83
N HIS A 408 -3.36 0.69 -1.93
CA HIS A 408 -4.37 0.81 -0.88
C HIS A 408 -5.52 -0.20 -0.98
N GLY A 409 -5.65 -0.90 -2.10
CA GLY A 409 -6.84 -1.66 -2.44
C GLY A 409 -8.00 -0.77 -2.88
N VAL A 410 -9.08 -1.40 -3.24
CA VAL A 410 -10.33 -0.77 -3.70
C VAL A 410 -11.29 -0.53 -2.54
N GLY A 411 -11.37 -1.50 -1.63
CA GLY A 411 -12.29 -1.48 -0.50
C GLY A 411 -13.73 -1.27 -0.92
N LYS A 412 -14.45 -0.51 -0.09
CA LYS A 412 -15.82 -0.06 -0.38
C LYS A 412 -15.86 1.35 -1.00
N ARG A 413 -14.80 2.14 -0.78
CA ARG A 413 -14.78 3.55 -1.20
C ARG A 413 -14.44 3.77 -2.67
N LYS A 414 -13.65 2.87 -3.28
CA LYS A 414 -13.08 3.05 -4.62
C LYS A 414 -13.66 2.07 -5.66
N THR A 415 -14.73 1.33 -5.34
CA THR A 415 -15.32 0.33 -6.25
C THR A 415 -15.66 0.89 -7.63
N HIS A 416 -16.10 2.16 -7.70
CA HIS A 416 -16.41 2.87 -8.94
C HIS A 416 -15.19 3.10 -9.86
N LEU A 417 -13.96 3.00 -9.32
CA LEU A 417 -12.73 3.14 -10.12
C LEU A 417 -12.41 1.85 -10.90
N LEU A 418 -12.93 0.70 -10.49
CA LEU A 418 -12.76 -0.53 -11.27
C LEU A 418 -13.40 -0.44 -12.66
N GLU A 419 -14.51 0.29 -12.82
CA GLU A 419 -15.14 0.55 -14.11
C GLU A 419 -14.33 1.52 -14.99
N VAL A 420 -13.42 2.31 -14.38
CA VAL A 420 -12.44 3.11 -15.10
C VAL A 420 -11.27 2.24 -15.58
N GLN A 421 -10.87 1.26 -14.75
CA GLN A 421 -9.72 0.39 -15.01
C GLN A 421 -10.03 -0.72 -16.01
N TYR A 422 -11.20 -1.34 -15.92
CA TYR A 422 -11.51 -2.60 -16.59
C TYR A 422 -12.79 -2.56 -17.37
N ALA A 423 -12.80 -3.22 -18.53
CA ALA A 423 -14.01 -3.45 -19.31
C ALA A 423 -14.99 -4.40 -18.57
N PRO A 424 -16.28 -4.36 -18.90
CA PRO A 424 -17.31 -5.17 -18.22
C PRO A 424 -17.02 -6.67 -18.19
N GLU A 425 -16.43 -7.24 -19.23
CA GLU A 425 -16.06 -8.66 -19.32
C GLU A 425 -14.95 -9.03 -18.31
N HIS A 426 -14.00 -8.14 -18.05
CA HIS A 426 -12.95 -8.37 -17.06
C HIS A 426 -13.50 -8.33 -15.63
N LEU A 427 -14.43 -7.41 -15.36
CA LEU A 427 -15.14 -7.36 -14.08
C LEU A 427 -16.05 -8.59 -13.90
N ALA A 428 -16.64 -9.09 -14.98
CA ALA A 428 -17.43 -10.34 -14.96
C ALA A 428 -16.56 -11.57 -14.63
N ALA A 429 -15.32 -11.63 -15.14
CA ALA A 429 -14.35 -12.68 -14.81
C ALA A 429 -13.99 -12.66 -13.32
N MET A 430 -13.66 -11.49 -12.76
CA MET A 430 -13.38 -11.36 -11.31
C MET A 430 -14.60 -11.78 -10.47
N ARG A 431 -15.82 -11.35 -10.85
CA ARG A 431 -17.05 -11.78 -10.17
C ARG A 431 -17.33 -13.28 -10.29
N ALA A 432 -16.90 -13.93 -11.37
CA ALA A 432 -16.99 -15.39 -11.51
C ALA A 432 -16.11 -16.11 -10.49
N VAL A 433 -14.88 -15.65 -10.28
CA VAL A 433 -13.99 -16.16 -9.22
C VAL A 433 -14.63 -15.97 -7.83
N LYS A 434 -15.17 -14.77 -7.55
CA LYS A 434 -15.88 -14.50 -6.30
C LYS A 434 -17.03 -15.50 -6.08
N ARG A 435 -17.91 -15.69 -7.08
CA ARG A 435 -19.01 -16.65 -6.98
C ARG A 435 -18.57 -18.10 -6.82
N ARG A 436 -17.42 -18.46 -7.38
CA ARG A 436 -16.84 -19.81 -7.25
C ARG A 436 -16.42 -20.11 -5.81
N LEU A 437 -15.76 -19.16 -5.13
CA LEU A 437 -15.22 -19.34 -3.79
C LEU A 437 -16.20 -18.94 -2.68
N ASP A 438 -17.14 -18.07 -2.97
CA ASP A 438 -18.17 -17.58 -2.05
C ASP A 438 -19.53 -17.47 -2.76
N PRO A 439 -20.19 -18.61 -3.05
CA PRO A 439 -21.46 -18.62 -3.81
C PRO A 439 -22.62 -17.94 -3.07
N ALA A 440 -22.59 -17.91 -1.73
CA ALA A 440 -23.58 -17.21 -0.92
C ALA A 440 -23.30 -15.71 -0.77
N ASN A 441 -22.16 -15.24 -1.32
CA ASN A 441 -21.70 -13.85 -1.24
C ASN A 441 -21.73 -13.30 0.20
N ILE A 442 -21.20 -14.07 1.14
CA ILE A 442 -21.16 -13.68 2.56
C ILE A 442 -19.92 -12.84 2.89
N LEU A 443 -18.75 -13.08 2.27
CA LEU A 443 -17.50 -12.43 2.60
C LEU A 443 -17.39 -11.03 1.98
N GLY A 444 -17.09 -10.03 2.81
CA GLY A 444 -16.69 -8.69 2.38
C GLY A 444 -17.70 -7.99 1.45
N ARG A 445 -19.00 -8.12 1.66
CA ARG A 445 -20.03 -7.46 0.81
C ARG A 445 -19.73 -5.98 0.62
N GLY A 446 -19.82 -5.50 -0.61
CA GLY A 446 -19.51 -4.13 -1.00
C GLY A 446 -18.02 -3.82 -1.14
N THR A 447 -17.12 -4.74 -0.74
CA THR A 447 -15.67 -4.62 -0.94
C THR A 447 -15.32 -5.15 -2.32
N VAL A 448 -14.46 -4.45 -3.06
CA VAL A 448 -14.06 -4.68 -4.45
C VAL A 448 -15.23 -4.46 -5.43
N PHE A 449 -16.37 -5.06 -5.19
CA PHE A 449 -17.58 -4.87 -6.01
C PHE A 449 -18.71 -4.23 -5.21
N PRO A 450 -19.49 -3.33 -5.83
CA PRO A 450 -20.71 -2.80 -5.20
C PRO A 450 -21.65 -3.93 -4.78
N SER A 451 -22.40 -3.72 -3.68
CA SER A 451 -23.38 -4.66 -3.15
C SER A 451 -24.58 -4.80 -4.07
#